data_3d1efe1b8b126f30ba94867c23b3e0a9
#
_entry.id   3d1efe1b8b126f30ba94867c23b3e0a9
#
_cell.length_a   1.000
_cell.length_b   1.000
_cell.length_c   1.000
_cell.angle_alpha   90.00
_cell.angle_beta   90.00
_cell.angle_gamma   90.00
#
_symmetry.space_group_name_H-M   'P 1'
#
loop_
_entity.id
_entity.type
_entity.pdbx_description
1 polymer ?
#
loop_
_entity_poly.entity_id
_entity_poly.type
_entity_poly.pdbx_seq_one_letter_code
_entity_poly.pdbx_strand_id
1 'polypeptide(L)'
;MLEARDITFGYPGAKPLYSGFSLQVEPGERVALQAPSGFGKTTLCRVLAGFERPQTGQVLVDGQPLPRRGVCPVQLIQQHPEQAVDPRLRMRKTLTEAGEVPQQLLDDLGIRDEWLQRYPHELSGGELQRFCIARALATRPRYLICDEVSTMLDAVTQAHIWHVLLDYVAQENAGMLLVSHTPALTARIATREVALA
;
A
#
# COMPACT_ATOMS: atom_id res chain seq x y z
N MET A 1 6.62 8.00 13.24
CA MET A 1 7.48 6.93 12.69
C MET A 1 6.72 5.62 12.65
N LEU A 2 6.71 4.92 11.49
CA LEU A 2 6.28 3.50 11.38
C LEU A 2 7.48 2.62 11.72
N GLU A 3 7.30 1.67 12.61
CA GLU A 3 8.37 0.81 13.08
C GLU A 3 7.92 -0.67 13.08
N ALA A 4 8.72 -1.52 12.46
CA ALA A 4 8.77 -2.95 12.71
C ALA A 4 9.88 -3.22 13.72
N ARG A 5 9.58 -3.82 14.87
CA ARG A 5 10.54 -4.09 15.94
C ARG A 5 10.66 -5.59 16.18
N ASP A 6 11.81 -6.17 15.85
CA ASP A 6 12.19 -7.56 16.07
C ASP A 6 11.15 -8.59 15.58
N ILE A 7 10.59 -8.32 14.39
CA ILE A 7 9.52 -9.13 13.80
C ILE A 7 10.07 -10.49 13.38
N THR A 8 9.45 -11.55 13.92
CA THR A 8 9.57 -12.91 13.38
C THR A 8 8.22 -13.32 12.81
N PHE A 9 8.20 -13.77 11.56
CA PHE A 9 7.00 -14.23 10.89
C PHE A 9 7.28 -15.45 10.00
N GLY A 10 6.36 -16.40 10.03
CA GLY A 10 6.29 -17.54 9.13
C GLY A 10 4.90 -18.13 9.12
N TYR A 11 4.51 -18.76 8.01
CA TYR A 11 3.24 -19.46 7.91
C TYR A 11 3.28 -20.78 8.71
N PRO A 12 2.13 -21.25 9.21
CA PRO A 12 2.07 -22.51 9.97
C PRO A 12 2.70 -23.67 9.20
N GLY A 13 3.63 -24.39 9.85
CA GLY A 13 4.33 -25.54 9.25
C GLY A 13 5.47 -25.20 8.31
N ALA A 14 5.78 -23.92 8.08
CA ALA A 14 6.89 -23.46 7.26
C ALA A 14 8.02 -22.86 8.11
N LYS A 15 9.22 -22.77 7.54
CA LYS A 15 10.32 -22.01 8.15
C LYS A 15 9.94 -20.53 8.21
N PRO A 16 10.40 -19.79 9.24
CA PRO A 16 10.21 -18.35 9.29
C PRO A 16 10.72 -17.67 8.02
N LEU A 17 9.93 -16.73 7.51
CA LEU A 17 10.33 -15.84 6.42
C LEU A 17 11.28 -14.74 6.92
N TYR A 18 11.04 -14.28 8.14
CA TYR A 18 11.87 -13.29 8.85
C TYR A 18 12.11 -13.75 10.27
N SER A 19 13.29 -13.43 10.81
CA SER A 19 13.65 -13.69 12.21
C SER A 19 14.37 -12.46 12.76
N GLY A 20 13.70 -11.75 13.68
CA GLY A 20 14.26 -10.55 14.30
C GLY A 20 14.38 -9.35 13.34
N PHE A 21 13.54 -9.28 12.31
CA PHE A 21 13.59 -8.17 11.32
C PHE A 21 13.11 -6.86 11.94
N SER A 22 13.88 -5.81 11.73
CA SER A 22 13.53 -4.45 12.17
C SER A 22 13.65 -3.46 11.03
N LEU A 23 12.69 -2.54 10.94
CA LEU A 23 12.61 -1.50 9.92
C LEU A 23 11.95 -0.26 10.53
N GLN A 24 12.41 0.91 10.12
CA GLN A 24 11.79 2.19 10.44
C GLN A 24 11.52 2.97 9.17
N VAL A 25 10.39 3.65 9.12
CA VAL A 25 10.01 4.61 8.06
C VAL A 25 9.58 5.90 8.73
N GLU A 26 10.31 6.98 8.47
CA GLU A 26 10.00 8.29 9.01
C GLU A 26 8.87 8.98 8.23
N PRO A 27 8.16 9.95 8.82
CA PRO A 27 7.26 10.83 8.07
C PRO A 27 8.01 11.49 6.90
N GLY A 28 7.38 11.52 5.71
CA GLY A 28 7.97 12.05 4.48
C GLY A 28 9.06 11.18 3.83
N GLU A 29 9.54 10.14 4.50
CA GLU A 29 10.53 9.22 3.95
C GLU A 29 9.89 8.26 2.95
N ARG A 30 10.63 7.93 1.88
CA ARG A 30 10.22 6.94 0.87
C ARG A 30 11.27 5.81 0.82
N VAL A 31 10.94 4.70 1.45
CA VAL A 31 11.82 3.54 1.59
C VAL A 31 11.49 2.49 0.52
N ALA A 32 12.47 2.12 -0.31
CA ALA A 32 12.32 0.98 -1.21
C ALA A 32 12.79 -0.30 -0.53
N LEU A 33 11.92 -1.32 -0.50
CA LEU A 33 12.25 -2.65 0.00
C LEU A 33 12.77 -3.51 -1.14
N GLN A 34 14.01 -3.95 -1.03
CA GLN A 34 14.65 -4.80 -2.01
C GLN A 34 14.84 -6.22 -1.47
N ALA A 35 14.44 -7.22 -2.26
CA ALA A 35 14.76 -8.62 -2.05
C ALA A 35 14.48 -9.43 -3.32
N PRO A 36 15.06 -10.61 -3.49
CA PRO A 36 14.71 -11.52 -4.56
C PRO A 36 13.21 -11.89 -4.53
N SER A 37 12.68 -12.36 -5.66
CA SER A 37 11.31 -12.90 -5.71
C SER A 37 11.18 -14.08 -4.74
N GLY A 38 9.99 -14.17 -4.08
CA GLY A 38 9.72 -15.23 -3.10
C GLY A 38 10.28 -14.99 -1.70
N PHE A 39 11.04 -13.91 -1.49
CA PHE A 39 11.58 -13.55 -0.16
C PHE A 39 10.55 -12.94 0.80
N GLY A 40 9.27 -12.97 0.46
CA GLY A 40 8.20 -12.57 1.36
C GLY A 40 7.95 -11.06 1.44
N LYS A 41 8.37 -10.23 0.47
CA LYS A 41 8.11 -8.78 0.45
C LYS A 41 6.63 -8.45 0.67
N THR A 42 5.75 -9.07 -0.10
CA THR A 42 4.29 -8.91 0.05
C THR A 42 3.81 -9.31 1.44
N THR A 43 4.37 -10.39 2.01
CA THR A 43 4.02 -10.82 3.38
C THR A 43 4.47 -9.76 4.40
N LEU A 44 5.66 -9.18 4.25
CA LEU A 44 6.10 -8.09 5.11
C LEU A 44 5.18 -6.87 4.99
N CYS A 45 4.80 -6.48 3.77
CA CYS A 45 3.82 -5.41 3.54
C CYS A 45 2.50 -5.68 4.28
N ARG A 46 2.01 -6.92 4.26
CA ARG A 46 0.79 -7.34 4.98
C ARG A 46 0.97 -7.29 6.51
N VAL A 47 2.14 -7.71 7.02
CA VAL A 47 2.45 -7.61 8.46
C VAL A 47 2.50 -6.15 8.89
N LEU A 48 3.18 -5.29 8.14
CA LEU A 48 3.31 -3.85 8.45
C LEU A 48 1.97 -3.11 8.39
N ALA A 49 1.05 -3.54 7.52
CA ALA A 49 -0.29 -2.99 7.43
C ALA A 49 -1.30 -3.63 8.40
N GLY A 50 -0.88 -4.61 9.22
CA GLY A 50 -1.71 -5.26 10.22
C GLY A 50 -2.66 -6.35 9.70
N PHE A 51 -2.52 -6.77 8.44
CA PHE A 51 -3.30 -7.89 7.88
C PHE A 51 -2.81 -9.25 8.40
N GLU A 52 -1.51 -9.33 8.74
CA GLU A 52 -0.90 -10.51 9.32
C GLU A 52 -0.27 -10.14 10.67
N ARG A 53 -0.27 -11.07 11.62
CA ARG A 53 0.35 -10.86 12.94
C ARG A 53 1.69 -11.56 13.02
N PRO A 54 2.76 -10.86 13.42
CA PRO A 54 4.03 -11.51 13.65
C PRO A 54 3.93 -12.51 14.81
N GLN A 55 4.76 -13.55 14.78
CA GLN A 55 4.88 -14.53 15.85
C GLN A 55 5.56 -13.92 17.08
N THR A 56 6.58 -13.09 16.84
CA THR A 56 7.24 -12.25 17.85
C THR A 56 7.50 -10.86 17.30
N GLY A 57 7.79 -9.91 18.19
CA GLY A 57 7.95 -8.51 17.82
C GLY A 57 6.61 -7.79 17.62
N GLN A 58 6.66 -6.60 17.10
CA GLN A 58 5.47 -5.76 16.94
C GLN A 58 5.64 -4.69 15.86
N VAL A 59 4.51 -4.24 15.30
CA VAL A 59 4.44 -3.08 14.41
C VAL A 59 3.86 -1.91 15.19
N LEU A 60 4.53 -0.79 15.13
CA LEU A 60 4.17 0.42 15.87
C LEU A 60 4.05 1.62 14.91
N VAL A 61 3.12 2.51 15.21
CA VAL A 61 3.08 3.87 14.64
C VAL A 61 3.20 4.85 15.78
N ASP A 62 4.26 5.67 15.79
CA ASP A 62 4.63 6.58 16.87
C ASP A 62 4.66 5.94 18.26
N GLY A 63 5.27 4.76 18.32
CA GLY A 63 5.39 3.98 19.56
C GLY A 63 4.12 3.29 20.02
N GLN A 64 3.00 3.42 19.27
CA GLN A 64 1.73 2.78 19.59
C GLN A 64 1.44 1.60 18.65
N PRO A 65 0.94 0.47 19.15
CA PRO A 65 0.53 -0.64 18.30
C PRO A 65 -0.56 -0.23 17.31
N LEU A 66 -0.62 -0.90 16.16
CA LEU A 66 -1.68 -0.69 15.18
C LEU A 66 -3.06 -0.91 15.81
N PRO A 67 -4.07 -0.08 15.47
CA PRO A 67 -5.41 -0.20 16.00
C PRO A 67 -6.06 -1.52 15.56
N ARG A 68 -6.77 -2.17 16.47
CA ARG A 68 -7.51 -3.40 16.17
C ARG A 68 -8.88 -3.15 15.52
N ARG A 69 -9.37 -1.93 15.58
CA ARG A 69 -10.66 -1.48 15.03
C ARG A 69 -10.52 -0.05 14.51
N GLY A 70 -11.36 0.29 13.55
CA GLY A 70 -11.34 1.60 12.90
C GLY A 70 -10.31 1.67 11.78
N VAL A 71 -10.01 2.89 11.33
CA VAL A 71 -9.08 3.14 10.23
C VAL A 71 -7.65 2.94 10.70
N CYS A 72 -6.91 2.10 10.00
CA CYS A 72 -5.49 1.91 10.25
C CYS A 72 -4.69 3.10 9.68
N PRO A 73 -3.75 3.69 10.43
CA PRO A 73 -2.89 4.77 9.93
C PRO A 73 -1.88 4.30 8.86
N VAL A 74 -1.77 3.01 8.64
CA VAL A 74 -0.96 2.39 7.59
C VAL A 74 -1.91 1.76 6.58
N GLN A 75 -1.86 2.22 5.32
CA GLN A 75 -2.67 1.67 4.24
C GLN A 75 -1.80 0.91 3.25
N LEU A 76 -2.25 -0.28 2.87
CA LEU A 76 -1.61 -1.13 1.87
C LEU A 76 -2.35 -1.04 0.54
N ILE A 77 -1.63 -0.62 -0.50
CA ILE A 77 -2.06 -0.69 -1.89
C ILE A 77 -1.41 -1.94 -2.49
N GLN A 78 -2.23 -2.93 -2.81
CA GLN A 78 -1.77 -4.25 -3.25
C GLN A 78 -1.57 -4.30 -4.76
N GLN A 79 -0.72 -5.22 -5.21
CA GLN A 79 -0.48 -5.53 -6.62
C GLN A 79 -1.76 -6.00 -7.33
N HIS A 80 -2.60 -6.77 -6.64
CA HIS A 80 -3.82 -7.37 -7.15
C HIS A 80 -5.05 -6.65 -6.58
N PRO A 81 -5.58 -5.61 -7.26
CA PRO A 81 -6.67 -4.79 -6.74
C PRO A 81 -7.97 -5.58 -6.53
N GLU A 82 -8.18 -6.65 -7.29
CA GLU A 82 -9.34 -7.55 -7.15
C GLU A 82 -9.39 -8.27 -5.80
N GLN A 83 -8.26 -8.43 -5.14
CA GLN A 83 -8.19 -9.00 -3.79
C GLN A 83 -8.48 -7.99 -2.68
N ALA A 84 -8.52 -6.71 -3.03
CA ALA A 84 -8.71 -5.61 -2.08
C ALA A 84 -10.15 -5.12 -2.00
N VAL A 85 -11.06 -5.61 -2.84
CA VAL A 85 -12.45 -5.15 -2.94
C VAL A 85 -13.46 -6.29 -2.82
N ASP A 86 -14.68 -6.01 -2.33
CA ASP A 86 -15.78 -6.98 -2.39
C ASP A 86 -16.35 -7.00 -3.81
N PRO A 87 -16.26 -8.14 -4.54
CA PRO A 87 -16.73 -8.24 -5.93
C PRO A 87 -18.25 -8.07 -6.09
N ARG A 88 -19.01 -8.09 -5.01
CA ARG A 88 -20.47 -7.92 -4.99
C ARG A 88 -20.91 -6.47 -4.86
N LEU A 89 -19.97 -5.55 -4.55
CA LEU A 89 -20.26 -4.14 -4.37
C LEU A 89 -19.95 -3.37 -5.65
N ARG A 90 -20.79 -2.36 -5.96
CA ARG A 90 -20.48 -1.39 -7.00
C ARG A 90 -19.35 -0.45 -6.51
N MET A 91 -18.57 0.08 -7.44
CA MET A 91 -17.39 0.89 -7.12
C MET A 91 -17.73 2.13 -6.28
N ARG A 92 -18.89 2.75 -6.49
CA ARG A 92 -19.37 3.81 -5.59
C ARG A 92 -19.43 3.36 -4.12
N LYS A 93 -19.95 2.16 -3.88
CA LYS A 93 -20.06 1.60 -2.53
C LYS A 93 -18.69 1.28 -1.94
N THR A 94 -17.81 0.70 -2.75
CA THR A 94 -16.42 0.40 -2.37
C THR A 94 -15.65 1.66 -1.94
N LEU A 95 -15.82 2.78 -2.64
CA LEU A 95 -15.21 4.06 -2.26
C LEU A 95 -15.72 4.54 -0.89
N THR A 96 -17.03 4.45 -0.65
CA THR A 96 -17.64 4.95 0.60
C THR A 96 -17.35 4.10 1.82
N GLU A 97 -16.71 2.92 1.68
CA GLU A 97 -16.22 2.12 2.82
C GLU A 97 -15.17 2.88 3.65
N ALA A 98 -14.40 3.75 2.99
CA ALA A 98 -13.37 4.58 3.64
C ALA A 98 -13.92 5.92 4.18
N GLY A 99 -15.19 6.19 3.98
CA GLY A 99 -15.82 7.48 4.26
C GLY A 99 -16.03 8.30 2.99
N GLU A 100 -16.06 9.62 3.12
CA GLU A 100 -16.20 10.53 1.98
C GLU A 100 -14.88 10.66 1.23
N VAL A 101 -14.93 10.47 -0.09
CA VAL A 101 -13.78 10.63 -1.00
C VAL A 101 -13.89 11.98 -1.69
N PRO A 102 -12.90 12.89 -1.55
CA PRO A 102 -12.92 14.18 -2.23
C PRO A 102 -13.02 14.03 -3.75
N GLN A 103 -13.86 14.83 -4.40
CA GLN A 103 -14.00 14.80 -5.87
C GLN A 103 -12.66 15.07 -6.57
N GLN A 104 -11.87 16.01 -6.05
CA GLN A 104 -10.54 16.30 -6.59
C GLN A 104 -9.65 15.05 -6.65
N LEU A 105 -9.69 14.17 -5.65
CA LEU A 105 -8.92 12.93 -5.65
C LEU A 105 -9.39 11.95 -6.74
N LEU A 106 -10.70 11.91 -7.03
CA LEU A 106 -11.25 11.12 -8.13
C LEU A 106 -10.78 11.67 -9.48
N ASP A 107 -10.79 13.00 -9.62
CA ASP A 107 -10.34 13.70 -10.83
C ASP A 107 -8.83 13.49 -11.03
N ASP A 108 -8.03 13.65 -9.99
CA ASP A 108 -6.58 13.44 -9.99
C ASP A 108 -6.20 12.00 -10.36
N LEU A 109 -7.01 11.02 -9.98
CA LEU A 109 -6.82 9.63 -10.36
C LEU A 109 -7.46 9.29 -11.71
N GLY A 110 -8.16 10.25 -12.36
CA GLY A 110 -8.86 10.03 -13.62
C GLY A 110 -9.97 8.99 -13.53
N ILE A 111 -10.65 8.92 -12.37
CA ILE A 111 -11.80 8.04 -12.16
C ILE A 111 -13.02 8.68 -12.81
N ARG A 112 -13.66 7.96 -13.73
CA ARG A 112 -14.81 8.45 -14.48
C ARG A 112 -16.11 8.13 -13.74
N ASP A 113 -17.09 9.03 -13.81
CA ASP A 113 -18.39 8.85 -13.16
C ASP A 113 -19.11 7.58 -13.61
N GLU A 114 -18.98 7.23 -14.87
CA GLU A 114 -19.57 6.01 -15.43
C GLU A 114 -19.05 4.71 -14.78
N TRP A 115 -17.82 4.73 -14.22
CA TRP A 115 -17.23 3.58 -13.54
C TRP A 115 -17.80 3.36 -12.14
N LEU A 116 -18.32 4.40 -11.51
CA LEU A 116 -18.90 4.33 -10.16
C LEU A 116 -20.06 3.34 -10.04
N GLN A 117 -20.76 3.10 -11.14
CA GLN A 117 -21.91 2.17 -11.18
C GLN A 117 -21.52 0.74 -11.56
N ARG A 118 -20.27 0.52 -11.97
CA ARG A 118 -19.76 -0.80 -12.35
C ARG A 118 -19.38 -1.64 -11.13
N TYR A 119 -19.37 -2.95 -11.34
CA TYR A 119 -18.76 -3.89 -10.41
C TYR A 119 -17.27 -4.06 -10.70
N PRO A 120 -16.45 -4.56 -9.73
CA PRO A 120 -15.02 -4.77 -9.94
C PRO A 120 -14.66 -5.54 -11.20
N HIS A 121 -15.41 -6.60 -11.52
CA HIS A 121 -15.17 -7.45 -12.70
C HIS A 121 -15.52 -6.79 -14.06
N GLU A 122 -16.17 -5.62 -14.04
CA GLU A 122 -16.49 -4.82 -15.23
C GLU A 122 -15.44 -3.74 -15.51
N LEU A 123 -14.37 -3.69 -14.71
CA LEU A 123 -13.26 -2.74 -14.84
C LEU A 123 -11.98 -3.46 -15.28
N SER A 124 -11.14 -2.75 -16.01
CA SER A 124 -9.75 -3.19 -16.22
C SER A 124 -8.96 -3.14 -14.92
N GLY A 125 -7.84 -3.90 -14.84
CA GLY A 125 -6.98 -3.88 -13.65
C GLY A 125 -6.50 -2.47 -13.29
N GLY A 126 -6.15 -1.65 -14.29
CA GLY A 126 -5.72 -0.27 -14.08
C GLY A 126 -6.84 0.67 -13.60
N GLU A 127 -8.06 0.50 -14.10
CA GLU A 127 -9.23 1.23 -13.60
C GLU A 127 -9.52 0.84 -12.15
N LEU A 128 -9.52 -0.46 -11.84
CA LEU A 128 -9.75 -0.95 -10.48
C LEU A 128 -8.66 -0.49 -9.50
N GLN A 129 -7.40 -0.47 -9.94
CA GLN A 129 -6.28 0.02 -9.13
C GLN A 129 -6.47 1.47 -8.70
N ARG A 130 -6.98 2.34 -9.57
CA ARG A 130 -7.30 3.74 -9.26
C ARG A 130 -8.32 3.84 -8.11
N PHE A 131 -9.33 3.00 -8.08
CA PHE A 131 -10.31 2.94 -6.99
C PHE A 131 -9.69 2.47 -5.67
N CYS A 132 -8.80 1.47 -5.71
CA CYS A 132 -8.08 1.01 -4.52
C CYS A 132 -7.19 2.11 -3.94
N ILE A 133 -6.51 2.87 -4.80
CA ILE A 133 -5.70 4.04 -4.40
C ILE A 133 -6.59 5.13 -3.82
N ALA A 134 -7.68 5.52 -4.50
CA ALA A 134 -8.61 6.54 -4.00
C ALA A 134 -9.13 6.20 -2.61
N ARG A 135 -9.56 4.95 -2.41
CA ARG A 135 -10.05 4.45 -1.12
C ARG A 135 -8.98 4.51 -0.04
N ALA A 136 -7.75 4.12 -0.35
CA ALA A 136 -6.64 4.19 0.59
C ALA A 136 -6.32 5.64 0.99
N LEU A 137 -6.18 6.55 0.02
CA LEU A 137 -5.83 7.95 0.27
C LEU A 137 -6.95 8.73 0.98
N ALA A 138 -8.23 8.39 0.72
CA ALA A 138 -9.39 9.01 1.40
C ALA A 138 -9.36 8.82 2.92
N THR A 139 -8.70 7.79 3.43
CA THR A 139 -8.52 7.57 4.87
C THR A 139 -7.47 8.48 5.50
N ARG A 140 -6.76 9.29 4.71
CA ARG A 140 -5.63 10.14 5.11
C ARG A 140 -4.57 9.36 5.89
N PRO A 141 -3.99 8.29 5.30
CA PRO A 141 -3.03 7.46 5.98
C PRO A 141 -1.74 8.24 6.29
N ARG A 142 -1.15 7.93 7.43
CA ARG A 142 0.17 8.46 7.80
C ARG A 142 1.31 7.71 7.11
N TYR A 143 1.04 6.47 6.72
CA TYR A 143 1.99 5.63 6.00
C TYR A 143 1.30 4.87 4.87
N LEU A 144 1.93 4.90 3.70
CA LEU A 144 1.52 4.13 2.53
C LEU A 144 2.48 2.98 2.31
N ILE A 145 1.94 1.80 2.09
CA ILE A 145 2.70 0.65 1.62
C ILE A 145 2.24 0.34 0.21
N CYS A 146 3.15 0.46 -0.75
CA CYS A 146 2.91 0.27 -2.17
C CYS A 146 3.57 -1.05 -2.62
N ASP A 147 2.79 -2.14 -2.67
CA ASP A 147 3.28 -3.45 -3.09
C ASP A 147 3.01 -3.65 -4.58
N GLU A 148 4.02 -3.36 -5.41
CA GLU A 148 4.00 -3.51 -6.87
C GLU A 148 2.80 -2.84 -7.57
N VAL A 149 2.38 -1.69 -7.08
CA VAL A 149 1.11 -1.01 -7.44
C VAL A 149 0.95 -0.66 -8.92
N SER A 150 2.00 -0.71 -9.71
CA SER A 150 2.00 -0.29 -11.11
C SER A 150 2.50 -1.33 -12.11
N THR A 151 2.75 -2.57 -11.66
CA THR A 151 3.38 -3.62 -12.48
C THR A 151 2.53 -4.03 -13.70
N MET A 152 1.21 -3.90 -13.61
CA MET A 152 0.25 -4.28 -14.68
C MET A 152 -0.25 -3.08 -15.50
N LEU A 153 0.38 -1.92 -15.35
CA LEU A 153 -0.08 -0.68 -15.98
C LEU A 153 0.83 -0.29 -17.15
N ASP A 154 0.24 0.36 -18.15
CA ASP A 154 1.02 1.04 -19.18
C ASP A 154 1.83 2.21 -18.58
N ALA A 155 2.88 2.62 -19.30
CA ALA A 155 3.83 3.61 -18.79
C ALA A 155 3.19 4.98 -18.45
N VAL A 156 2.16 5.39 -19.19
CA VAL A 156 1.46 6.67 -18.95
C VAL A 156 0.63 6.58 -17.68
N THR A 157 -0.16 5.53 -17.56
CA THR A 157 -0.96 5.26 -16.35
C THR A 157 -0.06 5.08 -15.12
N GLN A 158 1.05 4.36 -15.26
CA GLN A 158 2.04 4.20 -14.20
C GLN A 158 2.59 5.56 -13.73
N ALA A 159 3.06 6.40 -14.66
CA ALA A 159 3.59 7.72 -14.31
C ALA A 159 2.54 8.59 -13.60
N HIS A 160 1.31 8.55 -14.08
CA HIS A 160 0.20 9.31 -13.50
C HIS A 160 -0.11 8.86 -12.05
N ILE A 161 -0.23 7.56 -11.80
CA ILE A 161 -0.48 7.02 -10.46
C ILE A 161 0.65 7.38 -9.49
N TRP A 162 1.91 7.26 -9.92
CA TRP A 162 3.04 7.63 -9.07
C TRP A 162 3.07 9.12 -8.77
N HIS A 163 2.66 9.97 -9.72
CA HIS A 163 2.54 11.41 -9.47
C HIS A 163 1.55 11.68 -8.33
N VAL A 164 0.33 11.13 -8.41
CA VAL A 164 -0.69 11.31 -7.35
C VAL A 164 -0.21 10.79 -5.99
N LEU A 165 0.45 9.62 -5.95
CA LEU A 165 0.96 9.05 -4.70
C LEU A 165 2.08 9.91 -4.10
N LEU A 166 2.99 10.43 -4.92
CA LEU A 166 4.10 11.27 -4.47
C LEU A 166 3.61 12.65 -4.01
N ASP A 167 2.64 13.23 -4.70
CA ASP A 167 2.01 14.48 -4.28
C ASP A 167 1.32 14.32 -2.92
N TYR A 168 0.58 13.22 -2.73
CA TYR A 168 0.01 12.90 -1.42
C TYR A 168 1.07 12.81 -0.32
N VAL A 169 2.14 12.06 -0.57
CA VAL A 169 3.26 11.91 0.39
C VAL A 169 3.88 13.25 0.74
N ALA A 170 4.06 14.13 -0.25
CA ALA A 170 4.64 15.45 -0.04
C ALA A 170 3.69 16.39 0.73
N GLN A 171 2.38 16.39 0.40
CA GLN A 171 1.39 17.28 1.02
C GLN A 171 1.07 16.89 2.46
N GLU A 172 0.91 15.59 2.73
CA GLU A 172 0.53 15.08 4.05
C GLU A 172 1.75 14.72 4.92
N ASN A 173 2.97 14.89 4.40
CA ASN A 173 4.20 14.42 5.06
C ASN A 173 4.11 12.94 5.46
N ALA A 174 3.46 12.13 4.62
CA ALA A 174 3.27 10.72 4.89
C ALA A 174 4.56 9.92 4.62
N GLY A 175 4.83 8.88 5.40
CA GLY A 175 5.91 7.93 5.08
C GLY A 175 5.45 6.94 4.02
N MET A 176 6.38 6.45 3.19
CA MET A 176 6.07 5.46 2.15
C MET A 176 7.06 4.29 2.19
N LEU A 177 6.53 3.07 2.16
CA LEU A 177 7.30 1.87 1.84
C LEU A 177 6.87 1.39 0.45
N LEU A 178 7.83 1.19 -0.44
CA LEU A 178 7.52 0.71 -1.79
C LEU A 178 8.28 -0.58 -2.13
N VAL A 179 7.59 -1.48 -2.79
CA VAL A 179 8.14 -2.68 -3.43
C VAL A 179 7.96 -2.54 -4.92
N SER A 180 9.04 -2.67 -5.68
CA SER A 180 8.99 -2.66 -7.14
C SER A 180 10.11 -3.51 -7.71
N HIS A 181 9.83 -4.18 -8.82
CA HIS A 181 10.83 -4.90 -9.62
C HIS A 181 11.53 -4.01 -10.67
N THR A 182 11.19 -2.71 -10.72
CA THR A 182 11.76 -1.76 -11.68
C THR A 182 12.81 -0.87 -11.01
N PRO A 183 14.12 -1.16 -11.14
CA PRO A 183 15.18 -0.38 -10.45
C PRO A 183 15.16 1.09 -10.83
N ALA A 184 14.87 1.42 -12.09
CA ALA A 184 14.78 2.81 -12.54
C ALA A 184 13.65 3.60 -11.84
N LEU A 185 12.55 2.94 -11.48
CA LEU A 185 11.45 3.54 -10.73
C LEU A 185 11.86 3.77 -9.27
N THR A 186 12.43 2.75 -8.62
CA THR A 186 12.87 2.86 -7.21
C THR A 186 13.93 3.95 -7.05
N ALA A 187 14.92 4.02 -7.94
CA ALA A 187 15.96 5.04 -7.91
C ALA A 187 15.42 6.49 -8.06
N ARG A 188 14.26 6.68 -8.71
CA ARG A 188 13.64 8.00 -8.86
C ARG A 188 12.76 8.38 -7.67
N ILE A 189 12.15 7.41 -7.00
CA ILE A 189 11.12 7.63 -5.98
C ILE A 189 11.70 7.53 -4.58
N ALA A 190 12.53 6.52 -4.32
CA ALA A 190 13.01 6.23 -2.98
C ALA A 190 14.03 7.27 -2.50
N THR A 191 13.95 7.61 -1.22
CA THR A 191 14.99 8.38 -0.51
C THR A 191 16.02 7.45 0.12
N ARG A 192 15.64 6.18 0.38
CA ARG A 192 16.49 5.14 0.95
C ARG A 192 16.06 3.76 0.46
N GLU A 193 17.00 2.85 0.36
CA GLU A 193 16.78 1.44 0.05
C GLU A 193 17.13 0.56 1.24
N VAL A 194 16.33 -0.49 1.46
CA VAL A 194 16.54 -1.48 2.51
C VAL A 194 16.48 -2.86 1.90
N ALA A 195 17.51 -3.64 2.12
CA ALA A 195 17.51 -5.05 1.73
C ALA A 195 16.80 -5.90 2.78
N LEU A 196 15.91 -6.78 2.35
CA LEU A 196 15.35 -7.84 3.16
C LEU A 196 16.35 -9.01 3.05
N ALA A 197 17.09 -9.25 4.11
CA ALA A 197 18.10 -10.29 4.21
C ALA A 197 17.64 -11.45 5.10
#